data_9a92b0cada4d5b39ba7a8548fcf6b4e8
#
_entry.id   9a92b0cada4d5b39ba7a8548fcf6b4e8
#
_cell.length_a   1.000
_cell.length_b   1.000
_cell.length_c   1.000
_cell.angle_alpha   90.00
_cell.angle_beta   90.00
_cell.angle_gamma   90.00
#
_symmetry.space_group_name_H-M   'P 1'
#
loop_
_entity.id
_entity.type
_entity.pdbx_description
1 polymer ?
#
loop_
_entity_poly.entity_id
_entity_poly.type
_entity_poly.pdbx_seq_one_letter_code
_entity_poly.pdbx_strand_id
1 'polypeptide(L)'
;MPTLKFNHSILQYMQDKNGITYNSEEWVEKMPSIGCVVEENDEEGIEIEIFPDRTDLLSHETIARAARSFLNSVEYSPDFEVLEGDIVVTVDPTIEKIRPVILCAIVRGVDNGVSSKEKNDFIQSLMEHQEKLHLTLGRKRKFASIGVHDLTKLKPPFNVISVDKNHSFIPLAEEKEMTIEEILKSHPKGREYAHLMDNIDKYPVIVDSEDKVLSFPPIINGDHTTVTEDTKDFLIDVTGWDERSCEACLLLICLSLAERGGEVESIQLKNWDGEKKYVPRGNSKIHKVPDRLIEKILGMSLNKKEIAKSIKKMGGTLIESRTVTDGPDKVEKWADCMVGEKEHIIAMPRWRSDIMHPIDIVEDIAIGYGYDNLPEQLSTVHLDAIPLPSSGLHRRISASFCALGLQETQSLTLSNYRDQFEKVRWLEADKSTTISNPITQDHTMLRQHILPSLLNLLSANRHHELPQKVHELGTVVRNSKNMNRVAWACAEVGGGFSAAKGIASALLRDLGANSEEIEWEKVEPNEGPWIKGRGAKIIIQGVEVGQIGELDPNVSFEFGLRVPIQAGEFDVNALGQLIPDPVL
;
A
#
# COMPACT_ATOMS: atom_id res chain seq x y z
N MET A 1 -2.68 -3.83 4.11
CA MET A 1 -4.00 -3.78 3.43
C MET A 1 -5.07 -3.78 4.50
N PRO A 2 -6.29 -3.29 4.29
CA PRO A 2 -7.31 -3.34 5.33
C PRO A 2 -7.80 -4.78 5.51
N THR A 3 -7.70 -5.28 6.72
CA THR A 3 -8.28 -6.56 7.14
C THR A 3 -9.57 -6.28 7.89
N LEU A 4 -10.63 -7.00 7.57
CA LEU A 4 -11.96 -6.88 8.18
C LEU A 4 -12.46 -8.24 8.63
N LYS A 5 -13.06 -8.28 9.82
CA LYS A 5 -13.82 -9.44 10.29
C LYS A 5 -15.29 -9.26 9.91
N PHE A 6 -15.77 -10.11 9.01
CA PHE A 6 -17.15 -10.14 8.57
C PHE A 6 -17.93 -11.18 9.38
N ASN A 7 -18.98 -10.74 10.05
CA ASN A 7 -19.80 -11.61 10.88
C ASN A 7 -20.65 -12.54 10.00
N HIS A 8 -20.59 -13.86 10.26
CA HIS A 8 -21.35 -14.87 9.51
C HIS A 8 -22.86 -14.62 9.53
N SER A 9 -23.41 -14.18 10.65
CA SER A 9 -24.87 -13.94 10.75
C SER A 9 -25.31 -12.78 9.86
N ILE A 10 -24.49 -11.73 9.70
CA ILE A 10 -24.80 -10.62 8.82
C ILE A 10 -24.65 -11.06 7.35
N LEU A 11 -23.58 -11.76 7.01
CA LEU A 11 -23.39 -12.29 5.65
C LEU A 11 -24.53 -13.25 5.27
N GLN A 12 -24.93 -14.15 6.18
CA GLN A 12 -26.06 -15.05 5.99
C GLN A 12 -27.35 -14.27 5.72
N TYR A 13 -27.64 -13.26 6.56
CA TYR A 13 -28.82 -12.40 6.38
C TYR A 13 -28.80 -11.71 5.00
N MET A 14 -27.65 -11.14 4.59
CA MET A 14 -27.51 -10.46 3.30
C MET A 14 -27.69 -11.40 2.12
N GLN A 15 -27.28 -12.66 2.24
CA GLN A 15 -27.44 -13.66 1.19
C GLN A 15 -28.88 -14.20 1.15
N ASP A 16 -29.46 -14.54 2.28
CA ASP A 16 -30.83 -15.08 2.39
C ASP A 16 -31.88 -14.10 1.85
N LYS A 17 -31.71 -12.81 2.11
CA LYS A 17 -32.56 -11.73 1.57
C LYS A 17 -32.64 -11.77 0.03
N ASN A 18 -31.61 -12.29 -0.63
CA ASN A 18 -31.52 -12.44 -2.08
C ASN A 18 -31.75 -13.90 -2.55
N GLY A 19 -32.22 -14.80 -1.68
CA GLY A 19 -32.49 -16.18 -2.00
C GLY A 19 -31.24 -17.04 -2.27
N ILE A 20 -30.07 -16.62 -1.78
CA ILE A 20 -28.79 -17.31 -1.93
C ILE A 20 -28.40 -17.92 -0.58
N THR A 21 -27.91 -19.15 -0.60
CA THR A 21 -27.35 -19.79 0.61
C THR A 21 -25.91 -19.34 0.81
N TYR A 22 -25.59 -18.85 2.00
CA TYR A 22 -24.23 -18.51 2.39
C TYR A 22 -23.44 -19.78 2.73
N ASN A 23 -22.24 -19.90 2.20
CA ASN A 23 -21.30 -20.96 2.52
C ASN A 23 -19.89 -20.38 2.74
N SER A 24 -19.43 -20.36 3.99
CA SER A 24 -18.13 -19.79 4.34
C SER A 24 -16.95 -20.55 3.73
N GLU A 25 -17.04 -21.87 3.59
CA GLU A 25 -15.98 -22.68 2.98
C GLU A 25 -15.81 -22.35 1.49
N GLU A 26 -16.91 -22.13 0.76
CA GLU A 26 -16.87 -21.68 -0.63
C GLU A 26 -16.25 -20.28 -0.75
N TRP A 27 -16.50 -19.41 0.24
CA TRP A 27 -15.88 -18.09 0.28
C TRP A 27 -14.38 -18.19 0.52
N VAL A 28 -13.92 -19.04 1.43
CA VAL A 28 -12.48 -19.30 1.69
C VAL A 28 -11.77 -19.73 0.39
N GLU A 29 -12.40 -20.61 -0.38
CA GLU A 29 -11.81 -21.15 -1.61
C GLU A 29 -11.79 -20.13 -2.77
N LYS A 30 -12.89 -19.38 -2.96
CA LYS A 30 -13.11 -18.63 -4.21
C LYS A 30 -12.95 -17.12 -4.12
N MET A 31 -13.17 -16.51 -2.94
CA MET A 31 -13.05 -15.05 -2.80
C MET A 31 -11.62 -14.51 -3.02
N PRO A 32 -10.53 -15.28 -2.78
CA PRO A 32 -9.19 -14.83 -3.16
C PRO A 32 -9.07 -14.40 -4.63
N SER A 33 -9.87 -14.99 -5.53
CA SER A 33 -9.84 -14.65 -6.96
C SER A 33 -10.28 -13.21 -7.27
N ILE A 34 -11.07 -12.56 -6.39
CA ILE A 34 -11.51 -11.17 -6.57
C ILE A 34 -10.78 -10.16 -5.68
N GLY A 35 -9.63 -10.54 -5.13
CA GLY A 35 -8.83 -9.67 -4.28
C GLY A 35 -9.22 -9.70 -2.79
N CYS A 36 -9.73 -10.84 -2.31
CA CYS A 36 -10.18 -11.05 -0.93
C CYS A 36 -9.44 -12.23 -0.31
N VAL A 37 -8.25 -12.01 0.26
CA VAL A 37 -7.49 -13.09 0.91
C VAL A 37 -8.10 -13.39 2.27
N VAL A 38 -8.51 -14.64 2.48
CA VAL A 38 -9.07 -15.08 3.76
C VAL A 38 -7.92 -15.45 4.70
N GLU A 39 -7.83 -14.73 5.82
CA GLU A 39 -6.81 -14.94 6.86
C GLU A 39 -7.29 -15.92 7.92
N GLU A 40 -8.55 -15.82 8.34
CA GLU A 40 -9.15 -16.67 9.34
C GLU A 40 -10.64 -16.92 9.06
N ASN A 41 -11.12 -18.10 9.41
CA ASN A 41 -12.53 -18.48 9.33
C ASN A 41 -12.89 -19.23 10.63
N ASP A 42 -13.56 -18.54 11.56
CA ASP A 42 -13.94 -19.07 12.88
C ASP A 42 -15.46 -19.22 13.03
N GLU A 43 -15.95 -19.55 14.22
CA GLU A 43 -17.40 -19.72 14.48
C GLU A 43 -18.19 -18.40 14.42
N GLU A 44 -17.54 -17.25 14.59
CA GLU A 44 -18.19 -15.94 14.64
C GLU A 44 -18.18 -15.25 13.27
N GLY A 45 -17.11 -15.42 12.50
CA GLY A 45 -16.95 -14.70 11.26
C GLY A 45 -15.78 -15.15 10.40
N ILE A 46 -15.64 -14.47 9.30
CA ILE A 46 -14.54 -14.65 8.35
C ILE A 46 -13.70 -13.39 8.31
N GLU A 47 -12.40 -13.52 8.56
CA GLU A 47 -11.46 -12.41 8.47
C GLU A 47 -10.82 -12.36 7.08
N ILE A 48 -11.00 -11.22 6.41
CA ILE A 48 -10.59 -11.07 5.02
C ILE A 48 -9.70 -9.84 4.89
N GLU A 49 -8.51 -10.04 4.32
CA GLU A 49 -7.65 -8.97 3.84
C GLU A 49 -8.09 -8.57 2.42
N ILE A 50 -8.50 -7.32 2.24
CA ILE A 50 -9.00 -6.78 0.98
C ILE A 50 -7.89 -6.01 0.27
N PHE A 51 -7.70 -6.24 -1.02
CA PHE A 51 -6.70 -5.56 -1.82
C PHE A 51 -7.01 -4.06 -1.94
N PRO A 52 -5.98 -3.21 -2.03
CA PRO A 52 -6.15 -1.75 -1.99
C PRO A 52 -6.98 -1.16 -3.13
N ASP A 53 -7.04 -1.82 -4.27
CA ASP A 53 -7.85 -1.48 -5.44
C ASP A 53 -9.33 -1.79 -5.22
N ARG A 54 -9.66 -2.84 -4.45
CA ARG A 54 -11.02 -3.33 -4.23
C ARG A 54 -11.71 -2.67 -3.02
N THR A 55 -11.66 -1.35 -2.97
CA THR A 55 -12.34 -0.57 -1.91
C THR A 55 -13.87 -0.70 -1.93
N ASP A 56 -14.43 -1.24 -2.99
CA ASP A 56 -15.83 -1.60 -3.11
C ASP A 56 -16.25 -2.80 -2.24
N LEU A 57 -15.32 -3.51 -1.62
CA LEU A 57 -15.57 -4.72 -0.81
C LEU A 57 -15.48 -4.48 0.70
N LEU A 58 -15.43 -3.22 1.15
CA LEU A 58 -15.13 -2.85 2.54
C LEU A 58 -16.33 -2.89 3.51
N SER A 59 -17.47 -3.43 3.11
CA SER A 59 -18.63 -3.64 4.02
C SER A 59 -19.28 -5.00 3.81
N HIS A 60 -20.05 -5.45 4.81
CA HIS A 60 -20.81 -6.69 4.73
C HIS A 60 -21.76 -6.72 3.53
N GLU A 61 -22.42 -5.61 3.27
CA GLU A 61 -23.40 -5.43 2.21
C GLU A 61 -22.74 -5.52 0.82
N THR A 62 -21.66 -4.77 0.65
CA THR A 62 -21.01 -4.66 -0.66
C THR A 62 -20.22 -5.90 -1.02
N ILE A 63 -19.53 -6.54 -0.05
CA ILE A 63 -18.84 -7.82 -0.32
C ILE A 63 -19.85 -8.95 -0.59
N ALA A 64 -20.98 -8.98 0.13
CA ALA A 64 -22.03 -9.95 -0.11
C ALA A 64 -22.63 -9.81 -1.52
N ARG A 65 -22.86 -8.56 -1.98
CA ARG A 65 -23.29 -8.28 -3.35
C ARG A 65 -22.27 -8.77 -4.39
N ALA A 66 -21.00 -8.47 -4.20
CA ALA A 66 -19.93 -8.91 -5.09
C ALA A 66 -19.82 -10.45 -5.14
N ALA A 67 -19.92 -11.11 -3.98
CA ALA A 67 -19.94 -12.56 -3.90
C ALA A 67 -21.14 -13.18 -4.66
N ARG A 68 -22.34 -12.61 -4.54
CA ARG A 68 -23.50 -13.07 -5.32
C ARG A 68 -23.27 -12.98 -6.82
N SER A 69 -22.68 -11.88 -7.28
CA SER A 69 -22.35 -11.73 -8.70
C SER A 69 -21.28 -12.74 -9.14
N PHE A 70 -20.21 -12.86 -8.38
CA PHE A 70 -19.04 -13.67 -8.74
C PHE A 70 -19.27 -15.17 -8.59
N LEU A 71 -19.79 -15.62 -7.42
CA LEU A 71 -19.98 -17.04 -7.11
C LEU A 71 -21.29 -17.58 -7.70
N ASN A 72 -22.37 -16.84 -7.57
CA ASN A 72 -23.72 -17.32 -7.88
C ASN A 72 -24.26 -16.81 -9.22
N SER A 73 -23.48 -16.00 -9.94
CA SER A 73 -23.85 -15.42 -11.24
C SER A 73 -25.14 -14.59 -11.20
N VAL A 74 -25.44 -13.96 -10.06
CA VAL A 74 -26.55 -13.00 -9.96
C VAL A 74 -26.23 -11.78 -10.79
N GLU A 75 -27.17 -11.38 -11.63
CA GLU A 75 -27.01 -10.25 -12.53
C GLU A 75 -27.48 -8.96 -11.85
N TYR A 76 -26.60 -7.97 -11.83
CA TYR A 76 -26.93 -6.63 -11.39
C TYR A 76 -26.73 -5.64 -12.53
N SER A 77 -27.57 -4.59 -12.54
CA SER A 77 -27.32 -3.44 -13.39
C SER A 77 -26.03 -2.74 -12.93
N PRO A 78 -25.15 -2.32 -13.84
CA PRO A 78 -24.03 -1.44 -13.49
C PRO A 78 -24.50 -0.01 -13.16
N ASP A 79 -25.74 0.34 -13.56
CA ASP A 79 -26.36 1.57 -13.13
C ASP A 79 -26.93 1.43 -11.72
N PHE A 80 -26.73 2.46 -10.93
CA PHE A 80 -27.28 2.57 -9.59
C PHE A 80 -28.59 3.34 -9.62
N GLU A 81 -29.66 2.77 -9.08
CA GLU A 81 -30.96 3.42 -9.05
C GLU A 81 -30.96 4.60 -8.09
N VAL A 82 -31.28 5.78 -8.59
CA VAL A 82 -31.37 7.02 -7.84
C VAL A 82 -32.68 7.70 -8.18
N LEU A 83 -33.54 7.85 -7.18
CA LEU A 83 -34.81 8.56 -7.31
C LEU A 83 -34.57 10.07 -7.35
N GLU A 84 -35.46 10.81 -7.99
CA GLU A 84 -35.38 12.27 -8.01
C GLU A 84 -35.87 12.85 -6.67
N GLY A 85 -35.00 13.58 -5.97
CA GLY A 85 -35.31 14.25 -4.71
C GLY A 85 -35.45 15.75 -4.88
N ASP A 86 -36.11 16.39 -3.92
CA ASP A 86 -36.46 17.82 -3.90
C ASP A 86 -35.55 18.66 -2.99
N ILE A 87 -34.68 18.03 -2.23
CA ILE A 87 -33.78 18.71 -1.29
C ILE A 87 -32.69 19.46 -2.04
N VAL A 88 -32.42 20.68 -1.59
CA VAL A 88 -31.40 21.56 -2.17
C VAL A 88 -30.24 21.73 -1.18
N VAL A 89 -29.02 21.61 -1.69
CA VAL A 89 -27.78 21.99 -0.99
C VAL A 89 -27.13 23.14 -1.75
N THR A 90 -26.83 24.24 -1.06
CA THR A 90 -26.16 25.41 -1.65
C THR A 90 -24.77 25.56 -1.06
N VAL A 91 -23.77 25.72 -1.91
CA VAL A 91 -22.36 25.85 -1.52
C VAL A 91 -21.91 27.30 -1.73
N ASP A 92 -21.37 27.89 -0.67
CA ASP A 92 -20.80 29.23 -0.71
C ASP A 92 -19.53 29.28 -1.59
N PRO A 93 -19.32 30.30 -2.44
CA PRO A 93 -18.15 30.45 -3.28
C PRO A 93 -16.79 30.37 -2.55
N THR A 94 -16.73 30.73 -1.28
CA THR A 94 -15.51 30.68 -0.48
C THR A 94 -15.00 29.26 -0.25
N ILE A 95 -15.87 28.25 -0.38
CA ILE A 95 -15.57 26.84 -0.16
C ILE A 95 -14.62 26.28 -1.23
N GLU A 96 -14.57 26.86 -2.44
CA GLU A 96 -13.66 26.47 -3.52
C GLU A 96 -12.20 26.28 -3.04
N LYS A 97 -11.71 27.22 -2.22
CA LYS A 97 -10.31 27.22 -1.75
C LYS A 97 -10.07 26.40 -0.49
N ILE A 98 -11.15 26.00 0.17
CA ILE A 98 -11.10 25.30 1.47
C ILE A 98 -11.28 23.81 1.27
N ARG A 99 -12.35 23.41 0.55
CA ARG A 99 -12.72 22.02 0.29
C ARG A 99 -13.68 21.92 -0.90
N PRO A 100 -13.13 21.93 -2.15
CA PRO A 100 -13.90 22.24 -3.37
C PRO A 100 -14.93 21.19 -3.77
N VAL A 101 -14.78 19.95 -3.35
CA VAL A 101 -15.70 18.87 -3.72
C VAL A 101 -16.71 18.66 -2.61
N ILE A 102 -17.98 18.89 -2.93
CA ILE A 102 -19.13 18.64 -2.06
C ILE A 102 -20.10 17.73 -2.80
N LEU A 103 -20.45 16.60 -2.21
CA LEU A 103 -21.43 15.66 -2.73
C LEU A 103 -22.35 15.23 -1.58
N CYS A 104 -23.63 15.03 -1.87
CA CYS A 104 -24.59 14.56 -0.87
C CYS A 104 -25.58 13.59 -1.47
N ALA A 105 -26.20 12.78 -0.62
CA ALA A 105 -27.30 11.89 -0.98
C ALA A 105 -28.26 11.72 0.21
N ILE A 106 -29.49 11.33 -0.10
CA ILE A 106 -30.46 10.88 0.90
C ILE A 106 -30.72 9.40 0.67
N VAL A 107 -30.87 8.67 1.75
CA VAL A 107 -31.32 7.27 1.70
C VAL A 107 -32.43 7.09 2.72
N ARG A 108 -33.59 6.60 2.27
CA ARG A 108 -34.76 6.39 3.12
C ARG A 108 -35.14 4.95 3.26
N GLY A 109 -35.82 4.64 4.38
CA GLY A 109 -36.44 3.34 4.61
C GLY A 109 -35.47 2.18 4.77
N VAL A 110 -34.27 2.44 5.27
CA VAL A 110 -33.25 1.40 5.47
C VAL A 110 -33.71 0.39 6.52
N ASP A 111 -33.57 -0.89 6.19
CA ASP A 111 -33.79 -1.97 7.12
C ASP A 111 -32.61 -2.09 8.10
N ASN A 112 -32.81 -1.61 9.31
CA ASN A 112 -31.81 -1.59 10.37
C ASN A 112 -31.84 -2.85 11.27
N GLY A 113 -32.70 -3.83 10.97
CA GLY A 113 -32.87 -5.06 11.73
C GLY A 113 -34.08 -5.01 12.67
N VAL A 114 -34.42 -6.17 13.26
CA VAL A 114 -35.58 -6.34 14.14
C VAL A 114 -35.20 -6.28 15.61
N SER A 115 -34.15 -7.00 15.99
CA SER A 115 -33.65 -7.03 17.38
C SER A 115 -32.69 -5.88 17.68
N SER A 116 -32.59 -5.46 18.94
CA SER A 116 -31.60 -4.45 19.35
C SER A 116 -30.17 -4.85 19.00
N LYS A 117 -29.86 -6.14 19.02
CA LYS A 117 -28.54 -6.63 18.61
C LYS A 117 -28.31 -6.35 17.13
N GLU A 118 -29.23 -6.75 16.25
CA GLU A 118 -29.11 -6.54 14.79
C GLU A 118 -29.00 -5.05 14.44
N LYS A 119 -29.78 -4.19 15.10
CA LYS A 119 -29.73 -2.74 14.92
C LYS A 119 -28.38 -2.16 15.32
N ASN A 120 -27.84 -2.59 16.47
CA ASN A 120 -26.52 -2.14 16.93
C ASN A 120 -25.41 -2.65 15.99
N ASP A 121 -25.46 -3.93 15.59
CA ASP A 121 -24.50 -4.52 14.65
C ASP A 121 -24.52 -3.79 13.30
N PHE A 122 -25.70 -3.36 12.83
CA PHE A 122 -25.81 -2.54 11.61
C PHE A 122 -25.12 -1.19 11.76
N ILE A 123 -25.41 -0.44 12.83
CA ILE A 123 -24.78 0.88 13.04
C ILE A 123 -23.28 0.75 13.19
N GLN A 124 -22.82 -0.24 13.93
CA GLN A 124 -21.39 -0.51 14.07
C GLN A 124 -20.74 -0.82 12.70
N SER A 125 -21.35 -1.69 11.90
CA SER A 125 -20.87 -2.03 10.55
C SER A 125 -20.84 -0.80 9.63
N LEU A 126 -21.86 0.07 9.69
CA LEU A 126 -21.90 1.30 8.90
C LEU A 126 -20.77 2.27 9.29
N MET A 127 -20.51 2.43 10.60
CA MET A 127 -19.41 3.27 11.10
C MET A 127 -18.04 2.70 10.73
N GLU A 128 -17.88 1.39 10.83
CA GLU A 128 -16.65 0.71 10.39
C GLU A 128 -16.40 0.90 8.89
N HIS A 129 -17.42 0.74 8.06
CA HIS A 129 -17.33 0.99 6.62
C HIS A 129 -16.89 2.44 6.34
N GLN A 130 -17.54 3.42 6.99
CA GLN A 130 -17.17 4.83 6.89
C GLN A 130 -15.68 5.06 7.26
N GLU A 131 -15.21 4.53 8.38
CA GLU A 131 -13.81 4.70 8.80
C GLU A 131 -12.82 3.98 7.86
N LYS A 132 -13.16 2.80 7.33
CA LYS A 132 -12.33 2.12 6.32
C LYS A 132 -12.23 2.94 5.02
N LEU A 133 -13.32 3.53 4.56
CA LEU A 133 -13.30 4.44 3.41
C LEU A 133 -12.50 5.72 3.69
N HIS A 134 -12.59 6.29 4.90
CA HIS A 134 -11.74 7.41 5.32
C HIS A 134 -10.25 7.09 5.25
N LEU A 135 -9.85 5.88 5.66
CA LEU A 135 -8.45 5.45 5.67
C LEU A 135 -7.93 5.14 4.27
N THR A 136 -8.74 4.52 3.42
CA THR A 136 -8.38 4.08 2.06
C THR A 136 -8.56 5.19 1.04
N LEU A 137 -9.73 5.29 0.39
CA LEU A 137 -10.05 6.31 -0.62
C LEU A 137 -9.89 7.72 -0.08
N GLY A 138 -10.30 7.95 1.15
CA GLY A 138 -10.24 9.26 1.81
C GLY A 138 -8.84 9.73 2.17
N ARG A 139 -7.83 8.85 2.14
CA ARG A 139 -6.46 9.16 2.55
C ARG A 139 -6.41 9.87 3.90
N LYS A 140 -6.96 9.24 4.95
CA LYS A 140 -7.15 9.84 6.28
C LYS A 140 -7.91 11.16 6.20
N ARG A 141 -9.07 11.16 5.56
CA ARG A 141 -9.99 12.29 5.36
C ARG A 141 -9.45 13.44 4.51
N LYS A 142 -8.23 13.33 3.97
CA LYS A 142 -7.64 14.38 3.11
C LYS A 142 -8.37 14.48 1.76
N PHE A 143 -8.53 13.33 1.05
CA PHE A 143 -9.14 13.28 -0.29
C PHE A 143 -10.66 13.25 -0.23
N ALA A 144 -11.21 12.48 0.69
CA ALA A 144 -12.65 12.43 0.97
C ALA A 144 -12.90 12.21 2.46
N SER A 145 -13.86 12.92 3.02
CA SER A 145 -14.46 12.65 4.33
C SER A 145 -15.95 12.49 4.18
N ILE A 146 -16.52 11.61 4.96
CA ILE A 146 -17.93 11.21 4.91
C ILE A 146 -18.59 11.61 6.22
N GLY A 147 -19.72 12.28 6.15
CA GLY A 147 -20.65 12.49 7.26
C GLY A 147 -21.90 11.64 7.03
N VAL A 148 -22.37 10.97 8.07
CA VAL A 148 -23.64 10.23 8.07
C VAL A 148 -24.52 10.78 9.18
N HIS A 149 -25.74 11.16 8.84
CA HIS A 149 -26.63 11.92 9.71
C HIS A 149 -28.03 11.31 9.73
N ASP A 150 -28.72 11.41 10.86
CA ASP A 150 -30.14 11.09 10.99
C ASP A 150 -30.98 12.21 10.35
N LEU A 151 -31.53 11.93 9.18
CA LEU A 151 -32.30 12.91 8.39
C LEU A 151 -33.53 13.42 9.13
N THR A 152 -34.13 12.61 9.99
CA THR A 152 -35.37 12.97 10.70
C THR A 152 -35.18 14.14 11.68
N LYS A 153 -33.96 14.44 12.07
CA LYS A 153 -33.57 15.51 12.98
C LYS A 153 -33.17 16.80 12.25
N LEU A 154 -33.16 16.80 10.92
CA LEU A 154 -32.63 17.86 10.08
C LEU A 154 -33.72 18.60 9.34
N LYS A 155 -33.49 19.88 9.06
CA LYS A 155 -34.44 20.76 8.36
C LYS A 155 -33.82 21.31 7.07
N PRO A 156 -34.16 20.74 5.90
CA PRO A 156 -33.71 21.31 4.63
C PRO A 156 -34.30 22.71 4.36
N PRO A 157 -33.72 23.54 3.45
CA PRO A 157 -32.53 23.26 2.66
C PRO A 157 -31.23 23.34 3.47
N PHE A 158 -30.14 22.75 2.93
CA PHE A 158 -28.83 22.77 3.58
C PHE A 158 -27.88 23.76 2.89
N ASN A 159 -26.99 24.36 3.69
CA ASN A 159 -25.99 25.27 3.18
C ASN A 159 -24.60 24.87 3.63
N VAL A 160 -23.64 24.85 2.71
CA VAL A 160 -22.21 24.67 3.00
C VAL A 160 -21.58 26.05 3.00
N ILE A 161 -21.17 26.52 4.16
CA ILE A 161 -20.67 27.88 4.36
C ILE A 161 -19.28 27.87 5.00
N SER A 162 -18.58 28.99 4.90
CA SER A 162 -17.34 29.19 5.64
C SER A 162 -17.55 30.08 6.86
N VAL A 163 -17.01 29.66 7.99
CA VAL A 163 -17.15 30.35 9.27
C VAL A 163 -15.82 30.73 9.88
N ASP A 164 -15.82 31.64 10.85
CA ASP A 164 -14.65 32.01 11.63
C ASP A 164 -14.38 31.00 12.75
N LYS A 165 -13.17 31.01 13.27
CA LYS A 165 -12.74 30.13 14.36
C LYS A 165 -13.56 30.25 15.66
N ASN A 166 -14.30 31.34 15.85
CA ASN A 166 -15.14 31.57 17.02
C ASN A 166 -16.58 31.03 16.86
N HIS A 167 -16.92 30.50 15.68
CA HIS A 167 -18.22 29.86 15.47
C HIS A 167 -18.32 28.61 16.36
N SER A 168 -19.45 28.42 17.05
CA SER A 168 -19.66 27.37 18.02
C SER A 168 -20.82 26.45 17.66
N PHE A 169 -20.71 25.20 18.04
CA PHE A 169 -21.77 24.20 18.01
C PHE A 169 -21.46 23.09 19.01
N ILE A 170 -22.39 22.16 19.25
CA ILE A 170 -22.17 21.00 20.09
C ILE A 170 -21.63 19.87 19.21
N PRO A 171 -20.35 19.48 19.32
CA PRO A 171 -19.79 18.38 18.54
C PRO A 171 -20.30 17.03 19.02
N LEU A 172 -20.26 16.03 18.15
CA LEU A 172 -20.69 14.66 18.41
C LEU A 172 -20.07 14.12 19.71
N ALA A 173 -20.91 13.52 20.57
CA ALA A 173 -20.56 12.96 21.87
C ALA A 173 -20.10 14.00 22.93
N GLU A 174 -20.39 15.28 22.72
CA GLU A 174 -20.17 16.33 23.71
C GLU A 174 -21.52 16.90 24.20
N GLU A 175 -21.55 17.43 25.42
CA GLU A 175 -22.75 18.05 26.01
C GLU A 175 -22.74 19.58 25.90
N LYS A 176 -21.62 20.16 25.56
CA LYS A 176 -21.41 21.62 25.57
C LYS A 176 -21.00 22.14 24.20
N GLU A 177 -21.45 23.36 23.94
CA GLU A 177 -20.95 24.09 22.77
C GLU A 177 -19.42 24.28 22.88
N MET A 178 -18.76 24.06 21.75
CA MET A 178 -17.34 24.33 21.57
C MET A 178 -17.14 25.16 20.31
N THR A 179 -16.22 26.12 20.38
CA THR A 179 -15.80 26.86 19.19
C THR A 179 -14.95 25.99 18.28
N ILE A 180 -14.89 26.33 16.99
CA ILE A 180 -14.00 25.65 16.01
C ILE A 180 -12.55 25.59 16.56
N GLU A 181 -12.07 26.68 17.16
CA GLU A 181 -10.72 26.73 17.76
C GLU A 181 -10.56 25.75 18.92
N GLU A 182 -11.55 25.65 19.80
CA GLU A 182 -11.54 24.69 20.91
C GLU A 182 -11.62 23.24 20.40
N ILE A 183 -12.45 22.96 19.40
CA ILE A 183 -12.55 21.62 18.80
C ILE A 183 -11.18 21.20 18.25
N LEU A 184 -10.52 22.05 17.47
CA LEU A 184 -9.21 21.73 16.88
C LEU A 184 -8.11 21.54 17.93
N LYS A 185 -8.18 22.24 19.07
CA LYS A 185 -7.15 22.18 20.13
C LYS A 185 -7.40 21.09 21.17
N SER A 186 -8.66 20.84 21.55
CA SER A 186 -8.97 20.02 22.73
C SER A 186 -9.74 18.73 22.39
N HIS A 187 -10.63 18.75 21.40
CA HIS A 187 -11.40 17.55 21.03
C HIS A 187 -10.50 16.46 20.42
N PRO A 188 -10.63 15.16 20.77
CA PRO A 188 -9.78 14.10 20.25
C PRO A 188 -9.69 14.07 18.72
N LYS A 189 -10.84 14.10 18.03
CA LYS A 189 -10.90 14.13 16.56
C LYS A 189 -10.35 15.45 15.99
N GLY A 190 -10.56 16.56 16.69
CA GLY A 190 -9.97 17.85 16.33
C GLY A 190 -8.44 17.76 16.28
N ARG A 191 -7.81 17.29 17.36
CA ARG A 191 -6.34 17.13 17.43
C ARG A 191 -5.79 16.15 16.39
N GLU A 192 -6.51 15.05 16.14
CA GLU A 192 -6.11 14.05 15.16
C GLU A 192 -6.04 14.62 13.74
N TYR A 193 -7.02 15.45 13.38
CA TYR A 193 -7.21 15.93 12.01
C TYR A 193 -6.95 17.44 11.83
N ALA A 194 -6.51 18.18 12.87
CA ALA A 194 -6.24 19.63 12.81
C ALA A 194 -5.30 20.00 11.64
N HIS A 195 -4.31 19.14 11.37
CA HIS A 195 -3.35 19.34 10.28
C HIS A 195 -3.97 19.46 8.88
N LEU A 196 -5.20 18.99 8.69
CA LEU A 196 -5.96 19.15 7.44
C LEU A 196 -6.53 20.56 7.27
N MET A 197 -6.52 21.34 8.34
CA MET A 197 -7.02 22.72 8.42
C MET A 197 -5.89 23.75 8.56
N ASP A 198 -4.64 23.34 8.35
CA ASP A 198 -3.48 24.23 8.42
C ASP A 198 -3.51 25.28 7.29
N ASN A 199 -3.11 26.52 7.64
CA ASN A 199 -3.02 27.65 6.70
C ASN A 199 -4.34 28.12 6.07
N ILE A 200 -5.47 27.91 6.74
CA ILE A 200 -6.76 28.46 6.34
C ILE A 200 -7.31 29.39 7.43
N ASP A 201 -7.94 30.49 7.02
CA ASP A 201 -8.53 31.50 7.93
C ASP A 201 -10.03 31.28 8.16
N LYS A 202 -10.67 30.49 7.31
CA LYS A 202 -12.09 30.17 7.33
C LYS A 202 -12.29 28.66 7.31
N TYR A 203 -13.30 28.19 8.01
CA TYR A 203 -13.57 26.77 8.23
C TYR A 203 -14.89 26.35 7.60
N PRO A 204 -14.96 25.22 6.87
CA PRO A 204 -16.19 24.77 6.25
C PRO A 204 -17.13 24.17 7.29
N VAL A 205 -18.39 24.55 7.25
CA VAL A 205 -19.46 23.90 8.01
C VAL A 205 -20.68 23.68 7.12
N ILE A 206 -21.44 22.64 7.43
CA ILE A 206 -22.73 22.35 6.80
C ILE A 206 -23.80 22.69 7.83
N VAL A 207 -24.78 23.53 7.43
CA VAL A 207 -25.87 23.96 8.29
C VAL A 207 -27.22 23.68 7.66
N ASP A 208 -28.24 23.50 8.48
CA ASP A 208 -29.62 23.39 8.05
C ASP A 208 -30.32 24.78 7.93
N SER A 209 -31.62 24.78 7.64
CA SER A 209 -32.42 26.01 7.52
C SER A 209 -32.63 26.76 8.83
N GLU A 210 -32.30 26.18 9.98
CA GLU A 210 -32.30 26.81 11.31
C GLU A 210 -30.91 27.24 11.76
N ASP A 211 -29.91 27.25 10.86
CA ASP A 211 -28.51 27.56 11.12
C ASP A 211 -27.83 26.60 12.13
N LYS A 212 -28.37 25.40 12.33
CA LYS A 212 -27.73 24.35 13.15
C LYS A 212 -26.65 23.64 12.36
N VAL A 213 -25.47 23.48 12.96
CA VAL A 213 -24.31 22.83 12.32
C VAL A 213 -24.48 21.33 12.30
N LEU A 214 -24.64 20.73 11.11
CA LEU A 214 -24.67 19.28 10.90
C LEU A 214 -23.26 18.68 10.98
N SER A 215 -22.32 19.35 10.34
CA SER A 215 -20.96 18.83 10.13
C SER A 215 -19.95 19.96 10.08
N PHE A 216 -18.79 19.73 10.66
CA PHE A 216 -17.55 20.48 10.46
C PHE A 216 -16.54 19.57 9.72
N PRO A 217 -16.68 19.42 8.40
CA PRO A 217 -15.80 18.52 7.64
C PRO A 217 -14.37 19.09 7.52
N PRO A 218 -13.34 18.25 7.57
CA PRO A 218 -13.36 16.78 7.71
C PRO A 218 -13.28 16.30 9.16
N ILE A 219 -13.57 17.11 10.14
CA ILE A 219 -13.25 16.91 11.54
C ILE A 219 -14.33 16.09 12.27
N ILE A 220 -15.56 16.65 12.40
CA ILE A 220 -16.59 16.06 13.26
C ILE A 220 -18.01 16.55 12.89
N ASN A 221 -19.00 15.69 13.15
CA ASN A 221 -20.43 16.03 13.00
C ASN A 221 -20.97 16.74 14.26
N GLY A 222 -22.12 17.40 14.12
CA GLY A 222 -22.88 17.96 15.23
C GLY A 222 -23.64 16.88 15.99
N ASP A 223 -23.73 17.00 17.31
CA ASP A 223 -24.36 16.00 18.18
C ASP A 223 -25.83 15.75 17.84
N HIS A 224 -26.60 16.79 17.51
CA HIS A 224 -28.02 16.65 17.19
C HIS A 224 -28.32 15.80 15.95
N THR A 225 -27.32 15.53 15.10
CA THR A 225 -27.46 14.71 13.89
C THR A 225 -27.11 13.26 14.12
N THR A 226 -26.81 12.87 15.35
CA THR A 226 -26.32 11.53 15.72
C THR A 226 -27.26 10.44 15.23
N VAL A 227 -26.68 9.51 14.47
CA VAL A 227 -27.32 8.27 14.02
C VAL A 227 -27.49 7.33 15.22
N THR A 228 -28.65 6.73 15.34
CA THR A 228 -28.99 5.80 16.41
C THR A 228 -29.48 4.47 15.83
N GLU A 229 -29.64 3.47 16.67
CA GLU A 229 -30.18 2.14 16.28
C GLU A 229 -31.57 2.20 15.64
N ASP A 230 -32.32 3.29 15.84
CA ASP A 230 -33.65 3.49 15.27
C ASP A 230 -33.66 4.30 13.97
N THR A 231 -32.52 4.85 13.56
CA THR A 231 -32.41 5.66 12.34
C THR A 231 -32.64 4.78 11.11
N LYS A 232 -33.54 5.23 10.23
CA LYS A 232 -33.88 4.58 8.95
C LYS A 232 -33.70 5.50 7.74
N ASP A 233 -33.70 6.80 7.98
CA ASP A 233 -33.53 7.82 6.95
C ASP A 233 -32.23 8.58 7.21
N PHE A 234 -31.37 8.60 6.19
CA PHE A 234 -30.02 9.14 6.29
C PHE A 234 -29.79 10.29 5.33
N LEU A 235 -29.11 11.34 5.80
CA LEU A 235 -28.38 12.26 4.95
C LEU A 235 -26.91 11.86 4.97
N ILE A 236 -26.31 11.75 3.79
CA ILE A 236 -24.88 11.46 3.64
C ILE A 236 -24.25 12.68 2.99
N ASP A 237 -23.23 13.28 3.62
CA ASP A 237 -22.37 14.28 3.00
C ASP A 237 -20.98 13.67 2.74
N VAL A 238 -20.40 14.02 1.61
CA VAL A 238 -19.01 13.70 1.29
C VAL A 238 -18.31 14.95 0.79
N THR A 239 -17.24 15.31 1.49
CA THR A 239 -16.48 16.51 1.13
C THR A 239 -15.01 16.17 0.91
N GLY A 240 -14.34 16.87 0.00
CA GLY A 240 -12.94 16.54 -0.26
C GLY A 240 -12.21 17.40 -1.28
N TRP A 241 -11.07 16.87 -1.70
CA TRP A 241 -10.22 17.47 -2.73
C TRP A 241 -10.16 16.62 -4.02
N ASP A 242 -10.58 15.35 -3.97
CA ASP A 242 -10.56 14.43 -5.11
C ASP A 242 -11.99 13.98 -5.46
N GLU A 243 -12.49 14.44 -6.61
CA GLU A 243 -13.87 14.16 -7.03
C GLU A 243 -14.14 12.65 -7.18
N ARG A 244 -13.18 11.89 -7.73
CA ARG A 244 -13.32 10.45 -7.91
C ARG A 244 -13.46 9.72 -6.58
N SER A 245 -12.61 10.04 -5.62
CA SER A 245 -12.67 9.45 -4.26
C SER A 245 -13.96 9.83 -3.54
N CYS A 246 -14.40 11.10 -3.66
CA CYS A 246 -15.66 11.55 -3.07
C CYS A 246 -16.88 10.86 -3.69
N GLU A 247 -16.94 10.75 -5.03
CA GLU A 247 -18.02 10.07 -5.73
C GLU A 247 -18.10 8.59 -5.34
N ALA A 248 -16.94 7.89 -5.31
CA ALA A 248 -16.88 6.50 -4.90
C ALA A 248 -17.28 6.29 -3.44
N CYS A 249 -16.80 7.12 -2.51
CA CYS A 249 -17.19 7.08 -1.10
C CYS A 249 -18.70 7.27 -0.92
N LEU A 250 -19.28 8.26 -1.58
CA LEU A 250 -20.74 8.51 -1.51
C LEU A 250 -21.53 7.30 -2.01
N LEU A 251 -21.18 6.81 -3.20
CA LEU A 251 -21.90 5.69 -3.82
C LEU A 251 -21.74 4.38 -3.03
N LEU A 252 -20.58 4.13 -2.40
CA LEU A 252 -20.36 2.93 -1.60
C LEU A 252 -21.20 2.92 -0.31
N ILE A 253 -21.32 4.06 0.37
CA ILE A 253 -22.23 4.18 1.52
C ILE A 253 -23.69 4.03 1.06
N CYS A 254 -24.09 4.70 -0.02
CA CYS A 254 -25.43 4.55 -0.59
C CYS A 254 -25.72 3.10 -0.99
N LEU A 255 -24.76 2.41 -1.60
CA LEU A 255 -24.89 1.01 -1.99
C LEU A 255 -25.11 0.08 -0.78
N SER A 256 -24.32 0.28 0.30
CA SER A 256 -24.49 -0.49 1.53
C SER A 256 -25.90 -0.32 2.11
N LEU A 257 -26.41 0.92 2.13
CA LEU A 257 -27.75 1.19 2.63
C LEU A 257 -28.85 0.67 1.68
N ALA A 258 -28.65 0.75 0.36
CA ALA A 258 -29.57 0.20 -0.63
C ALA A 258 -29.67 -1.33 -0.59
N GLU A 259 -28.55 -2.03 -0.34
CA GLU A 259 -28.55 -3.49 -0.12
C GLU A 259 -29.43 -3.91 1.08
N ARG A 260 -29.64 -2.99 2.02
CA ARG A 260 -30.59 -3.14 3.13
C ARG A 260 -32.01 -2.65 2.81
N GLY A 261 -32.30 -2.36 1.55
CA GLY A 261 -33.62 -1.95 1.08
C GLY A 261 -33.88 -0.45 1.14
N GLY A 262 -32.87 0.36 1.43
CA GLY A 262 -32.97 1.81 1.39
C GLY A 262 -33.14 2.34 -0.02
N GLU A 263 -34.02 3.35 -0.20
CA GLU A 263 -34.22 4.07 -1.45
C GLU A 263 -33.32 5.30 -1.48
N VAL A 264 -32.50 5.41 -2.53
CA VAL A 264 -31.55 6.53 -2.68
C VAL A 264 -32.19 7.65 -3.48
N GLU A 265 -32.20 8.86 -2.90
CA GLU A 265 -32.72 10.07 -3.54
C GLU A 265 -31.58 11.03 -3.89
N SER A 266 -31.67 11.64 -5.06
CA SER A 266 -30.74 12.69 -5.46
C SER A 266 -31.02 14.01 -4.74
N ILE A 267 -29.98 14.82 -4.59
CA ILE A 267 -30.03 16.18 -4.05
C ILE A 267 -29.69 17.15 -5.18
N GLN A 268 -30.41 18.27 -5.27
CA GLN A 268 -30.02 19.35 -6.15
C GLN A 268 -28.90 20.16 -5.50
N LEU A 269 -27.69 19.97 -5.99
CA LEU A 269 -26.52 20.74 -5.56
C LEU A 269 -26.35 22.00 -6.39
N LYS A 270 -26.37 23.17 -5.72
CA LYS A 270 -25.92 24.45 -6.28
C LYS A 270 -24.49 24.66 -5.81
N ASN A 271 -23.55 24.32 -6.69
CA ASN A 271 -22.14 24.33 -6.36
C ASN A 271 -21.58 25.77 -6.22
N TRP A 272 -20.37 25.89 -5.67
CA TRP A 272 -19.66 27.15 -5.43
C TRP A 272 -19.41 28.00 -6.69
N ASP A 273 -19.34 27.39 -7.87
CA ASP A 273 -19.21 28.02 -9.18
C ASP A 273 -20.55 28.42 -9.80
N GLY A 274 -21.65 28.14 -9.11
CA GLY A 274 -23.02 28.40 -9.58
C GLY A 274 -23.61 27.29 -10.46
N GLU A 275 -22.82 26.19 -10.73
CA GLU A 275 -23.35 25.02 -11.43
C GLU A 275 -24.44 24.34 -10.61
N LYS A 276 -25.49 23.90 -11.28
CA LYS A 276 -26.56 23.09 -10.68
C LYS A 276 -26.46 21.69 -11.21
N LYS A 277 -26.29 20.71 -10.31
CA LYS A 277 -26.23 19.29 -10.65
C LYS A 277 -27.03 18.45 -9.66
N TYR A 278 -27.50 17.32 -10.11
CA TYR A 278 -28.10 16.29 -9.25
C TYR A 278 -27.04 15.27 -8.84
N VAL A 279 -26.97 15.00 -7.56
CA VAL A 279 -26.03 14.05 -6.97
C VAL A 279 -26.75 13.11 -6.00
N PRO A 280 -26.35 11.82 -5.89
CA PRO A 280 -25.31 11.14 -6.65
C PRO A 280 -25.72 10.86 -8.12
N ARG A 281 -24.74 10.64 -8.98
CA ARG A 281 -24.97 10.15 -10.35
C ARG A 281 -25.11 8.65 -10.33
N GLY A 282 -26.24 8.11 -10.75
CA GLY A 282 -26.50 6.66 -10.77
C GLY A 282 -26.01 5.94 -12.04
N ASN A 283 -25.83 6.64 -13.16
CA ASN A 283 -25.44 6.01 -14.42
C ASN A 283 -24.00 5.47 -14.38
N SER A 284 -23.81 4.29 -14.96
CA SER A 284 -22.50 3.64 -15.10
C SER A 284 -21.49 4.45 -15.92
N LYS A 285 -20.22 4.11 -15.80
CA LYS A 285 -19.15 4.60 -16.68
C LYS A 285 -19.01 3.68 -17.89
N ILE A 286 -18.94 4.28 -19.06
CA ILE A 286 -18.78 3.55 -20.31
C ILE A 286 -17.30 3.52 -20.70
N HIS A 287 -16.80 2.32 -20.95
CA HIS A 287 -15.42 2.08 -21.34
C HIS A 287 -15.38 1.40 -22.72
N LYS A 288 -14.36 1.77 -23.50
CA LYS A 288 -14.05 1.14 -24.78
C LYS A 288 -12.81 0.27 -24.60
N VAL A 289 -12.94 -1.01 -24.93
CA VAL A 289 -11.88 -1.99 -24.76
C VAL A 289 -11.58 -2.63 -26.12
N PRO A 290 -10.37 -2.42 -26.69
CA PRO A 290 -9.96 -3.07 -27.92
C PRO A 290 -9.87 -4.59 -27.76
N ASP A 291 -10.42 -5.35 -28.71
CA ASP A 291 -10.35 -6.82 -28.75
C ASP A 291 -8.88 -7.29 -28.71
N ARG A 292 -8.01 -6.64 -29.50
CA ARG A 292 -6.55 -6.92 -29.49
C ARG A 292 -5.87 -6.72 -28.14
N LEU A 293 -6.40 -5.86 -27.26
CA LEU A 293 -5.86 -5.67 -25.91
C LEU A 293 -6.15 -6.89 -25.06
N ILE A 294 -7.37 -7.45 -25.16
CA ILE A 294 -7.76 -8.68 -24.49
C ILE A 294 -6.86 -9.83 -24.95
N GLU A 295 -6.74 -10.02 -26.28
CA GLU A 295 -5.89 -11.07 -26.85
C GLU A 295 -4.42 -10.94 -26.43
N LYS A 296 -3.88 -9.73 -26.46
CA LYS A 296 -2.48 -9.47 -26.12
C LYS A 296 -2.16 -9.77 -24.65
N ILE A 297 -3.08 -9.43 -23.74
CA ILE A 297 -2.86 -9.59 -22.30
C ILE A 297 -3.15 -11.02 -21.85
N LEU A 298 -4.24 -11.63 -22.33
CA LEU A 298 -4.62 -12.99 -21.94
C LEU A 298 -3.88 -14.09 -22.72
N GLY A 299 -3.25 -13.74 -23.84
CA GLY A 299 -2.60 -14.69 -24.74
C GLY A 299 -3.57 -15.57 -25.52
N MET A 300 -4.88 -15.25 -25.52
CA MET A 300 -5.93 -15.99 -26.19
C MET A 300 -7.07 -15.08 -26.61
N SER A 301 -7.83 -15.48 -27.62
CA SER A 301 -9.05 -14.80 -28.05
C SER A 301 -10.26 -15.29 -27.27
N LEU A 302 -11.08 -14.37 -26.80
CA LEU A 302 -12.37 -14.65 -26.17
C LEU A 302 -13.53 -14.25 -27.11
N ASN A 303 -14.57 -15.07 -27.14
CA ASN A 303 -15.77 -14.70 -27.89
C ASN A 303 -16.66 -13.74 -27.07
N LYS A 304 -17.63 -13.09 -27.76
CA LYS A 304 -18.54 -12.11 -27.15
C LYS A 304 -19.28 -12.65 -25.92
N LYS A 305 -19.67 -13.94 -25.91
CA LYS A 305 -20.41 -14.55 -24.81
C LYS A 305 -19.51 -14.76 -23.59
N GLU A 306 -18.25 -15.14 -23.79
CA GLU A 306 -17.27 -15.32 -22.74
C GLU A 306 -16.95 -13.97 -22.10
N ILE A 307 -16.68 -12.93 -22.89
CA ILE A 307 -16.45 -11.57 -22.38
C ILE A 307 -17.67 -11.08 -21.57
N ALA A 308 -18.89 -11.23 -22.11
CA ALA A 308 -20.10 -10.80 -21.43
C ALA A 308 -20.30 -11.54 -20.10
N LYS A 309 -20.08 -12.86 -20.08
CA LYS A 309 -20.19 -13.67 -18.86
C LYS A 309 -19.13 -13.26 -17.81
N SER A 310 -17.90 -13.02 -18.24
CA SER A 310 -16.80 -12.64 -17.34
C SER A 310 -17.06 -11.29 -16.70
N ILE A 311 -17.41 -10.28 -17.48
CA ILE A 311 -17.71 -8.93 -16.99
C ILE A 311 -18.93 -8.91 -16.07
N LYS A 312 -19.96 -9.71 -16.34
CA LYS A 312 -21.12 -9.85 -15.44
C LYS A 312 -20.73 -10.29 -14.06
N LYS A 313 -19.84 -11.26 -13.92
CA LYS A 313 -19.35 -11.73 -12.63
C LYS A 313 -18.67 -10.61 -11.83
N MET A 314 -18.11 -9.63 -12.50
CA MET A 314 -17.43 -8.47 -11.89
C MET A 314 -18.35 -7.26 -11.73
N GLY A 315 -19.65 -7.42 -11.94
CA GLY A 315 -20.67 -6.37 -11.76
C GLY A 315 -20.81 -5.40 -12.94
N GLY A 316 -20.14 -5.65 -14.06
CA GLY A 316 -20.26 -4.85 -15.28
C GLY A 316 -21.20 -5.46 -16.32
N THR A 317 -21.40 -4.76 -17.42
CA THR A 317 -22.24 -5.22 -18.55
C THR A 317 -21.58 -4.91 -19.88
N LEU A 318 -21.48 -5.93 -20.75
CA LEU A 318 -21.09 -5.74 -22.14
C LEU A 318 -22.31 -5.20 -22.93
N ILE A 319 -22.27 -3.92 -23.30
CA ILE A 319 -23.34 -3.28 -24.07
C ILE A 319 -23.29 -3.72 -25.52
N GLU A 320 -22.14 -3.57 -26.14
CA GLU A 320 -21.97 -3.81 -27.58
C GLU A 320 -20.56 -4.31 -27.89
N SER A 321 -20.45 -5.12 -28.94
CA SER A 321 -19.17 -5.41 -29.60
C SER A 321 -19.32 -5.00 -31.06
N ARG A 322 -18.50 -4.11 -31.54
CA ARG A 322 -18.60 -3.53 -32.87
C ARG A 322 -17.26 -3.43 -33.57
N THR A 323 -17.30 -3.23 -34.88
CA THR A 323 -16.13 -2.86 -35.67
C THR A 323 -16.05 -1.33 -35.72
N VAL A 324 -14.88 -0.79 -35.46
CA VAL A 324 -14.63 0.66 -35.49
C VAL A 324 -14.74 1.17 -36.90
N THR A 325 -15.61 2.15 -37.14
CA THR A 325 -15.84 2.79 -38.45
C THR A 325 -15.18 4.16 -38.55
N ASP A 326 -14.88 4.79 -37.43
CA ASP A 326 -14.20 6.07 -37.32
C ASP A 326 -13.22 6.02 -36.16
N GLY A 327 -11.93 6.20 -36.45
CA GLY A 327 -10.86 6.07 -35.46
C GLY A 327 -9.55 6.72 -35.95
N PRO A 328 -8.52 6.75 -35.12
CA PRO A 328 -7.23 7.30 -35.48
C PRO A 328 -6.55 6.45 -36.56
N ASP A 329 -5.75 7.11 -37.40
CA ASP A 329 -4.94 6.42 -38.41
C ASP A 329 -3.82 5.57 -37.79
N LYS A 330 -3.45 5.86 -36.55
CA LYS A 330 -2.37 5.20 -35.82
C LYS A 330 -2.77 5.03 -34.35
N VAL A 331 -2.45 3.86 -33.80
CA VAL A 331 -2.60 3.59 -32.36
C VAL A 331 -1.50 4.33 -31.59
N GLU A 332 -1.85 5.35 -30.84
CA GLU A 332 -0.96 6.09 -29.97
C GLU A 332 -1.12 5.68 -28.51
N LYS A 333 -2.33 5.32 -28.11
CA LYS A 333 -2.67 4.87 -26.76
C LYS A 333 -3.22 3.45 -26.78
N TRP A 334 -3.08 2.76 -25.67
CA TRP A 334 -3.55 1.37 -25.53
C TRP A 334 -5.04 1.18 -25.83
N ALA A 335 -5.85 2.20 -25.52
CA ALA A 335 -7.30 2.20 -25.75
C ALA A 335 -7.72 2.55 -27.17
N ASP A 336 -6.80 2.99 -28.02
CA ASP A 336 -7.14 3.42 -29.38
C ASP A 336 -7.40 2.18 -30.24
N CYS A 337 -8.48 2.24 -31.03
CA CYS A 337 -8.79 1.30 -32.11
C CYS A 337 -8.73 1.99 -33.46
N MET A 338 -8.06 1.38 -34.41
CA MET A 338 -8.07 1.84 -35.81
C MET A 338 -9.35 1.40 -36.50
N VAL A 339 -9.68 2.07 -37.60
CA VAL A 339 -10.80 1.65 -38.46
C VAL A 339 -10.60 0.21 -38.88
N GLY A 340 -11.65 -0.60 -38.74
CA GLY A 340 -11.65 -2.03 -39.03
C GLY A 340 -11.30 -2.94 -37.85
N GLU A 341 -10.76 -2.42 -36.76
CA GLU A 341 -10.54 -3.19 -35.54
C GLU A 341 -11.85 -3.39 -34.75
N LYS A 342 -11.90 -4.43 -33.93
CA LYS A 342 -13.01 -4.67 -33.00
C LYS A 342 -12.80 -3.96 -31.68
N GLU A 343 -13.87 -3.37 -31.17
CA GLU A 343 -13.93 -2.85 -29.79
C GLU A 343 -15.19 -3.36 -29.07
N HIS A 344 -15.06 -3.42 -27.74
CA HIS A 344 -16.13 -3.78 -26.82
C HIS A 344 -16.51 -2.55 -26.01
N ILE A 345 -17.80 -2.23 -25.98
CA ILE A 345 -18.37 -1.16 -25.16
C ILE A 345 -18.89 -1.79 -23.88
N ILE A 346 -18.25 -1.46 -22.76
CA ILE A 346 -18.51 -2.07 -21.45
C ILE A 346 -18.93 -0.99 -20.47
N ALA A 347 -20.04 -1.22 -19.78
CA ALA A 347 -20.51 -0.39 -18.67
C ALA A 347 -20.00 -0.97 -17.35
N MET A 348 -19.36 -0.12 -16.54
CA MET A 348 -18.89 -0.48 -15.19
C MET A 348 -19.51 0.46 -14.15
N PRO A 349 -19.81 -0.04 -12.94
CA PRO A 349 -20.37 0.79 -11.88
C PRO A 349 -19.43 1.94 -11.50
N ARG A 350 -20.00 3.11 -11.16
CA ARG A 350 -19.21 4.29 -10.78
C ARG A 350 -18.44 4.12 -9.47
N TRP A 351 -18.93 3.28 -8.56
CA TRP A 351 -18.21 3.00 -7.30
C TRP A 351 -16.96 2.14 -7.48
N ARG A 352 -16.78 1.46 -8.62
CA ARG A 352 -15.53 0.82 -9.02
C ARG A 352 -14.51 1.90 -9.41
N SER A 353 -13.93 2.52 -8.38
CA SER A 353 -12.93 3.58 -8.54
C SER A 353 -11.58 3.10 -9.04
N ASP A 354 -11.33 1.80 -8.98
CA ASP A 354 -10.17 1.10 -9.52
C ASP A 354 -10.13 1.10 -11.04
N ILE A 355 -11.29 1.08 -11.70
CA ILE A 355 -11.38 1.06 -13.17
C ILE A 355 -11.02 2.44 -13.76
N MET A 356 -9.77 2.60 -14.15
CA MET A 356 -9.21 3.85 -14.69
C MET A 356 -8.80 3.74 -16.15
N HIS A 357 -8.44 2.53 -16.60
CA HIS A 357 -7.91 2.25 -17.92
C HIS A 357 -8.56 0.98 -18.50
N PRO A 358 -8.65 0.80 -19.84
CA PRO A 358 -9.17 -0.43 -20.45
C PRO A 358 -8.47 -1.71 -19.98
N ILE A 359 -7.22 -1.64 -19.52
CA ILE A 359 -6.50 -2.79 -19.01
C ILE A 359 -7.10 -3.33 -17.69
N ASP A 360 -7.67 -2.45 -16.87
CA ASP A 360 -8.34 -2.84 -15.60
C ASP A 360 -9.60 -3.68 -15.91
N ILE A 361 -10.25 -3.39 -17.03
CA ILE A 361 -11.39 -4.20 -17.52
C ILE A 361 -10.91 -5.54 -18.10
N VAL A 362 -9.74 -5.57 -18.73
CA VAL A 362 -9.15 -6.84 -19.19
C VAL A 362 -8.79 -7.72 -17.98
N GLU A 363 -8.33 -7.13 -16.89
CA GLU A 363 -8.13 -7.83 -15.62
C GLU A 363 -9.43 -8.40 -15.07
N ASP A 364 -10.50 -7.58 -15.00
CA ASP A 364 -11.84 -8.06 -14.61
C ASP A 364 -12.35 -9.20 -15.55
N ILE A 365 -12.07 -9.12 -16.83
CA ILE A 365 -12.39 -10.22 -17.76
C ILE A 365 -11.61 -11.48 -17.39
N ALA A 366 -10.32 -11.37 -17.08
CA ALA A 366 -9.48 -12.51 -16.67
C ALA A 366 -9.99 -13.16 -15.38
N ILE A 367 -10.29 -12.34 -14.37
CA ILE A 367 -10.85 -12.79 -13.09
C ILE A 367 -12.20 -13.49 -13.31
N GLY A 368 -13.11 -12.87 -14.05
CA GLY A 368 -14.45 -13.43 -14.29
C GLY A 368 -14.43 -14.67 -15.19
N TYR A 369 -13.47 -14.78 -16.10
CA TYR A 369 -13.22 -15.99 -16.90
C TYR A 369 -12.67 -17.11 -16.02
N GLY A 370 -11.80 -16.78 -15.09
CA GLY A 370 -11.09 -17.65 -14.16
C GLY A 370 -9.66 -17.92 -14.62
N TYR A 371 -8.69 -17.57 -13.81
CA TYR A 371 -7.27 -17.79 -14.13
C TYR A 371 -6.93 -19.24 -14.42
N ASP A 372 -7.59 -20.19 -13.73
CA ASP A 372 -7.39 -21.63 -13.94
C ASP A 372 -7.84 -22.12 -15.34
N ASN A 373 -8.64 -21.33 -16.03
CA ASN A 373 -9.09 -21.63 -17.40
C ASN A 373 -8.18 -21.02 -18.48
N LEU A 374 -7.18 -20.21 -18.09
CA LEU A 374 -6.22 -19.65 -19.03
C LEU A 374 -5.24 -20.74 -19.51
N PRO A 375 -4.88 -20.77 -20.81
CA PRO A 375 -4.00 -21.79 -21.33
C PRO A 375 -2.57 -21.59 -20.82
N GLU A 376 -1.99 -22.63 -20.28
CA GLU A 376 -0.56 -22.64 -19.96
C GLU A 376 0.25 -22.73 -21.26
N GLN A 377 1.09 -21.73 -21.51
CA GLN A 377 1.96 -21.72 -22.68
C GLN A 377 3.41 -21.51 -22.26
N LEU A 378 4.28 -22.37 -22.74
CA LEU A 378 5.71 -22.15 -22.60
C LEU A 378 6.17 -21.08 -23.60
N SER A 379 7.03 -20.18 -23.13
CA SER A 379 7.67 -19.20 -24.01
C SER A 379 8.50 -19.94 -25.07
N THR A 380 8.27 -19.62 -26.34
CA THR A 380 9.07 -20.11 -27.46
C THR A 380 10.30 -19.22 -27.72
N VAL A 381 10.44 -18.13 -26.96
CA VAL A 381 11.58 -17.22 -27.11
C VAL A 381 12.77 -17.82 -26.40
N HIS A 382 13.84 -18.10 -27.15
CA HIS A 382 15.13 -18.41 -26.56
C HIS A 382 15.68 -17.15 -25.92
N LEU A 383 15.80 -17.18 -24.60
CA LEU A 383 16.43 -16.10 -23.84
C LEU A 383 17.91 -16.45 -23.64
N ASP A 384 18.78 -15.79 -24.38
CA ASP A 384 20.20 -15.79 -24.07
C ASP A 384 20.44 -14.91 -22.85
N ALA A 385 20.71 -15.54 -21.71
CA ALA A 385 21.03 -14.81 -20.49
C ALA A 385 22.42 -14.18 -20.64
N ILE A 386 22.48 -12.86 -20.65
CA ILE A 386 23.74 -12.11 -20.59
C ILE A 386 23.96 -11.76 -19.11
N PRO A 387 24.92 -12.40 -18.43
CA PRO A 387 25.20 -12.08 -17.03
C PRO A 387 25.75 -10.66 -16.90
N LEU A 388 25.46 -10.00 -15.79
CA LEU A 388 26.10 -8.74 -15.47
C LEU A 388 27.61 -8.92 -15.43
N PRO A 389 28.41 -7.94 -15.93
CA PRO A 389 29.88 -8.05 -15.93
C PRO A 389 30.48 -8.38 -14.55
N SER A 390 29.88 -7.85 -13.47
CA SER A 390 30.30 -8.12 -12.09
C SER A 390 30.02 -9.54 -11.60
N SER A 391 29.11 -10.30 -12.24
CA SER A 391 28.68 -11.62 -11.76
C SER A 391 29.80 -12.65 -11.73
N GLY A 392 30.74 -12.57 -12.67
CA GLY A 392 31.93 -13.42 -12.71
C GLY A 392 32.83 -13.17 -11.51
N LEU A 393 33.13 -11.92 -11.21
CA LEU A 393 33.91 -11.51 -10.04
C LEU A 393 33.23 -11.95 -8.73
N HIS A 394 31.93 -11.68 -8.58
CA HIS A 394 31.18 -12.07 -7.38
C HIS A 394 31.25 -13.56 -7.12
N ARG A 395 31.05 -14.40 -8.14
CA ARG A 395 31.16 -15.87 -8.01
C ARG A 395 32.56 -16.32 -7.63
N ARG A 396 33.61 -15.72 -8.20
CA ARG A 396 35.00 -16.04 -7.85
C ARG A 396 35.31 -15.68 -6.40
N ILE A 397 34.84 -14.51 -5.91
CA ILE A 397 35.01 -14.07 -4.52
C ILE A 397 34.32 -15.06 -3.56
N SER A 398 33.04 -15.36 -3.78
CA SER A 398 32.30 -16.31 -2.93
C SER A 398 32.93 -17.71 -2.97
N ALA A 399 33.31 -18.22 -4.15
CA ALA A 399 33.94 -19.49 -4.29
C ALA A 399 35.29 -19.58 -3.53
N SER A 400 36.12 -18.52 -3.56
CA SER A 400 37.38 -18.46 -2.82
C SER A 400 37.15 -18.52 -1.31
N PHE A 401 36.22 -17.73 -0.77
CA PHE A 401 35.88 -17.74 0.65
C PHE A 401 35.32 -19.12 1.09
N CYS A 402 34.42 -19.71 0.30
CA CYS A 402 33.90 -21.05 0.56
C CYS A 402 35.00 -22.09 0.56
N ALA A 403 35.98 -22.02 -0.38
CA ALA A 403 37.14 -22.92 -0.42
C ALA A 403 38.08 -22.75 0.79
N LEU A 404 38.14 -21.57 1.39
CA LEU A 404 38.84 -21.31 2.65
C LEU A 404 38.05 -21.74 3.90
N GLY A 405 36.89 -22.36 3.73
CA GLY A 405 36.04 -22.87 4.80
C GLY A 405 35.18 -21.84 5.50
N LEU A 406 34.90 -20.69 4.86
CA LEU A 406 33.97 -19.70 5.37
C LEU A 406 32.56 -19.95 4.81
N GLN A 407 31.57 -19.91 5.66
CA GLN A 407 30.17 -19.99 5.27
C GLN A 407 29.67 -18.67 4.67
N GLU A 408 29.06 -18.75 3.51
CA GLU A 408 28.38 -17.58 2.93
C GLU A 408 27.12 -17.26 3.72
N THR A 409 26.94 -15.97 3.99
CA THR A 409 25.79 -15.44 4.73
C THR A 409 25.23 -14.22 4.01
N GLN A 410 23.98 -13.87 4.33
CA GLN A 410 23.36 -12.67 3.83
C GLN A 410 22.59 -12.00 4.96
N SER A 411 22.98 -10.77 5.29
CA SER A 411 22.35 -9.96 6.30
C SER A 411 21.53 -8.81 5.67
N LEU A 412 20.73 -8.12 6.50
CA LEU A 412 19.95 -6.99 6.05
C LEU A 412 20.84 -5.80 5.66
N THR A 413 20.43 -5.07 4.62
CA THR A 413 21.06 -3.78 4.25
C THR A 413 20.71 -2.67 5.27
N LEU A 414 19.66 -2.89 6.08
CA LEU A 414 19.26 -2.00 7.16
C LEU A 414 20.17 -2.16 8.37
N SER A 415 20.54 -1.04 8.97
CA SER A 415 21.40 -0.97 10.13
C SER A 415 21.14 0.30 10.94
N ASN A 416 21.99 0.60 11.91
CA ASN A 416 21.94 1.82 12.71
C ASN A 416 23.33 2.46 12.81
N TYR A 417 23.34 3.73 13.20
CA TYR A 417 24.56 4.53 13.29
C TYR A 417 25.57 3.97 14.29
N ARG A 418 25.11 3.50 15.45
CA ARG A 418 25.95 2.97 16.50
C ARG A 418 26.74 1.74 16.03
N ASP A 419 26.08 0.78 15.37
CA ASP A 419 26.74 -0.43 14.89
C ASP A 419 27.69 -0.12 13.74
N GLN A 420 27.31 0.76 12.83
CA GLN A 420 28.08 1.06 11.62
C GLN A 420 29.36 1.87 11.88
N PHE A 421 29.34 2.72 12.91
CA PHE A 421 30.44 3.69 13.12
C PHE A 421 30.96 3.69 14.56
N GLU A 422 30.13 3.88 15.56
CA GLU A 422 30.60 4.04 16.95
C GLU A 422 31.27 2.78 17.49
N LYS A 423 30.62 1.61 17.39
CA LYS A 423 31.17 0.35 17.88
C LYS A 423 32.45 -0.08 17.14
N VAL A 424 32.48 0.08 15.82
CA VAL A 424 33.62 -0.33 14.97
C VAL A 424 34.66 0.76 14.81
N ARG A 425 34.44 1.98 15.33
CA ARG A 425 35.36 3.12 15.26
C ARG A 425 35.70 3.56 13.83
N TRP A 426 34.83 3.29 12.88
CA TRP A 426 34.94 3.82 11.53
C TRP A 426 34.25 5.18 11.45
N LEU A 427 34.77 6.04 10.58
CA LEU A 427 34.10 7.29 10.24
C LEU A 427 33.09 7.06 9.10
N GLU A 428 32.06 7.90 9.07
CA GLU A 428 31.19 7.95 7.90
C GLU A 428 32.01 8.27 6.64
N ALA A 429 31.86 7.48 5.59
CA ALA A 429 32.48 7.77 4.30
C ALA A 429 31.82 8.97 3.61
N ASP A 430 30.52 9.17 3.87
CA ASP A 430 29.69 10.26 3.39
C ASP A 430 28.43 10.36 4.26
N LYS A 431 27.53 11.31 3.98
CA LYS A 431 26.26 11.44 4.70
C LYS A 431 25.43 10.18 4.56
N SER A 432 25.17 9.52 5.67
CA SER A 432 24.38 8.28 5.74
C SER A 432 22.96 8.46 5.19
N THR A 433 22.49 7.49 4.43
CA THR A 433 21.10 7.42 3.97
C THR A 433 20.22 6.92 5.12
N THR A 434 19.40 7.78 5.69
CA THR A 434 18.55 7.51 6.85
C THR A 434 17.09 7.28 6.45
N ILE A 435 16.37 6.52 7.28
CA ILE A 435 14.93 6.25 7.12
C ILE A 435 14.18 7.25 7.99
N SER A 436 13.22 7.98 7.40
CA SER A 436 12.47 9.03 8.12
C SER A 436 11.49 8.49 9.16
N ASN A 437 11.00 7.27 8.99
CA ASN A 437 10.03 6.62 9.87
C ASN A 437 10.40 5.15 10.12
N PRO A 438 11.54 4.86 10.81
CA PRO A 438 11.99 3.50 11.03
C PRO A 438 11.03 2.74 11.97
N ILE A 439 10.80 1.46 11.69
CA ILE A 439 9.97 0.59 12.54
C ILE A 439 10.69 0.29 13.87
N THR A 440 12.01 0.13 13.82
CA THR A 440 12.85 -0.14 14.99
C THR A 440 14.08 0.78 15.01
N GLN A 441 14.66 0.99 16.18
CA GLN A 441 15.91 1.75 16.34
C GLN A 441 17.13 1.01 15.78
N ASP A 442 17.02 -0.28 15.56
CA ASP A 442 18.08 -1.10 14.97
C ASP A 442 18.18 -0.90 13.45
N HIS A 443 17.13 -0.35 12.82
CA HIS A 443 17.01 -0.22 11.36
C HIS A 443 16.71 1.22 10.95
N THR A 444 17.60 2.15 11.32
CA THR A 444 17.40 3.60 11.10
C THR A 444 18.10 4.14 9.85
N MET A 445 18.99 3.34 9.24
CA MET A 445 19.76 3.75 8.06
C MET A 445 20.15 2.56 7.17
N LEU A 446 20.61 2.86 5.97
CA LEU A 446 21.26 1.89 5.10
C LEU A 446 22.75 1.78 5.44
N ARG A 447 23.26 0.55 5.50
CA ARG A 447 24.64 0.26 5.90
C ARG A 447 25.68 0.82 4.91
N GLN A 448 26.82 1.28 5.41
CA GLN A 448 28.01 1.66 4.65
C GLN A 448 29.11 0.58 4.72
N HIS A 449 29.00 -0.34 5.65
CA HIS A 449 29.93 -1.47 5.87
C HIS A 449 29.14 -2.77 6.12
N ILE A 450 29.72 -3.90 5.73
CA ILE A 450 29.15 -5.24 5.96
C ILE A 450 29.64 -5.83 7.27
N LEU A 451 30.91 -5.58 7.66
CA LEU A 451 31.50 -6.17 8.85
C LEU A 451 30.65 -6.02 10.12
N PRO A 452 30.05 -4.87 10.45
CA PRO A 452 29.17 -4.75 11.62
C PRO A 452 27.99 -5.74 11.59
N SER A 453 27.44 -6.00 10.42
CA SER A 453 26.36 -6.98 10.27
C SER A 453 26.82 -8.41 10.56
N LEU A 454 28.02 -8.77 10.12
CA LEU A 454 28.63 -10.08 10.45
C LEU A 454 28.93 -10.22 11.95
N LEU A 455 29.35 -9.14 12.62
CA LEU A 455 29.57 -9.16 14.07
C LEU A 455 28.28 -9.36 14.85
N ASN A 456 27.19 -8.73 14.41
CA ASN A 456 25.85 -8.96 14.97
C ASN A 456 25.39 -10.41 14.71
N LEU A 457 25.65 -10.96 13.52
CA LEU A 457 25.34 -12.36 13.20
C LEU A 457 26.08 -13.33 14.13
N LEU A 458 27.38 -13.15 14.31
CA LEU A 458 28.20 -13.96 15.24
C LEU A 458 27.69 -13.81 16.68
N SER A 459 27.30 -12.63 17.10
CA SER A 459 26.71 -12.38 18.42
C SER A 459 25.40 -13.14 18.63
N ALA A 460 24.51 -13.12 17.65
CA ALA A 460 23.27 -13.88 17.70
C ALA A 460 23.51 -15.40 17.78
N ASN A 461 24.59 -15.88 17.14
CA ASN A 461 24.98 -17.29 17.09
C ASN A 461 26.05 -17.70 18.13
N ARG A 462 26.33 -16.88 19.14
CA ARG A 462 27.38 -17.13 20.16
C ARG A 462 27.21 -18.41 20.98
N HIS A 463 26.03 -19.02 20.91
CA HIS A 463 25.71 -20.28 21.59
C HIS A 463 26.13 -21.53 20.78
N HIS A 464 26.52 -21.37 19.54
CA HIS A 464 27.04 -22.45 18.70
C HIS A 464 28.53 -22.65 18.92
N GLU A 465 29.02 -23.81 18.51
CA GLU A 465 30.42 -24.21 18.65
C GLU A 465 31.39 -23.36 17.80
N LEU A 466 32.62 -23.25 18.26
CA LEU A 466 33.72 -22.62 17.53
C LEU A 466 34.52 -23.66 16.76
N PRO A 467 35.14 -23.31 15.63
CA PRO A 467 35.23 -21.98 15.02
C PRO A 467 33.97 -21.60 14.24
N GLN A 468 33.60 -20.32 14.28
CA GLN A 468 32.58 -19.76 13.40
C GLN A 468 33.23 -18.85 12.37
N LYS A 469 33.12 -19.19 11.09
CA LYS A 469 33.77 -18.51 9.98
C LYS A 469 32.71 -18.14 8.95
N VAL A 470 32.50 -16.86 8.75
CA VAL A 470 31.45 -16.35 7.87
C VAL A 470 31.98 -15.31 6.91
N HIS A 471 31.38 -15.20 5.75
CA HIS A 471 31.59 -14.09 4.82
C HIS A 471 30.27 -13.64 4.20
N GLU A 472 30.25 -12.42 3.74
CA GLU A 472 29.14 -11.86 2.99
C GLU A 472 29.65 -10.96 1.88
N LEU A 473 29.19 -11.22 0.66
CA LEU A 473 29.29 -10.30 -0.45
C LEU A 473 27.93 -9.64 -0.62
N GLY A 474 27.87 -8.32 -0.42
CA GLY A 474 26.59 -7.62 -0.38
C GLY A 474 26.66 -6.15 -0.76
N THR A 475 25.48 -5.55 -0.84
CA THR A 475 25.33 -4.15 -1.15
C THR A 475 25.45 -3.29 0.10
N VAL A 476 26.16 -2.18 -0.04
CA VAL A 476 26.18 -1.05 0.90
C VAL A 476 25.77 0.22 0.16
N VAL A 477 25.39 1.28 0.88
CA VAL A 477 25.00 2.55 0.26
C VAL A 477 25.97 3.64 0.68
N ARG A 478 26.68 4.22 -0.29
CA ARG A 478 27.60 5.35 -0.12
C ARG A 478 27.32 6.39 -1.18
N ASN A 479 27.35 7.67 -0.82
CA ASN A 479 27.00 8.78 -1.73
C ASN A 479 25.64 8.57 -2.43
N SER A 480 24.65 8.02 -1.69
CA SER A 480 23.32 7.67 -2.23
C SER A 480 23.36 6.69 -3.42
N LYS A 481 24.43 5.90 -3.55
CA LYS A 481 24.62 4.88 -4.59
C LYS A 481 24.88 3.51 -3.99
N ASN A 482 24.33 2.50 -4.63
CA ASN A 482 24.62 1.12 -4.28
C ASN A 482 26.06 0.78 -4.70
N MET A 483 26.83 0.21 -3.79
CA MET A 483 28.18 -0.29 -4.00
C MET A 483 28.26 -1.71 -3.44
N ASN A 484 29.10 -2.56 -4.06
CA ASN A 484 29.31 -3.90 -3.58
C ASN A 484 30.57 -3.96 -2.73
N ARG A 485 30.43 -4.58 -1.56
CA ARG A 485 31.55 -4.89 -0.68
C ARG A 485 31.53 -6.36 -0.31
N VAL A 486 32.64 -6.88 0.09
CA VAL A 486 32.73 -8.21 0.70
C VAL A 486 33.45 -8.11 2.03
N ALA A 487 32.85 -8.70 3.06
CA ALA A 487 33.46 -8.80 4.37
C ALA A 487 33.48 -10.25 4.85
N TRP A 488 34.43 -10.54 5.73
CA TRP A 488 34.45 -11.81 6.46
C TRP A 488 34.80 -11.58 7.92
N ALA A 489 34.38 -12.52 8.77
CA ALA A 489 34.75 -12.56 10.18
C ALA A 489 34.89 -14.02 10.62
N CYS A 490 35.99 -14.29 11.34
CA CYS A 490 36.25 -15.62 11.89
C CYS A 490 36.44 -15.51 13.41
N ALA A 491 35.53 -16.12 14.15
CA ALA A 491 35.57 -16.24 15.59
C ALA A 491 36.22 -17.60 15.94
N GLU A 492 37.49 -17.61 16.38
CA GLU A 492 38.22 -18.83 16.70
C GLU A 492 39.32 -18.62 17.74
N VAL A 493 39.62 -19.68 18.50
CA VAL A 493 40.73 -19.66 19.45
C VAL A 493 42.05 -19.77 18.67
N GLY A 494 42.98 -18.86 18.96
CA GLY A 494 44.30 -18.84 18.29
C GLY A 494 44.31 -18.10 16.94
N GLY A 495 43.18 -17.46 16.55
CA GLY A 495 43.16 -16.54 15.44
C GLY A 495 43.94 -15.25 15.72
N GLY A 496 44.18 -14.44 14.70
CA GLY A 496 44.85 -13.16 14.83
C GLY A 496 45.23 -12.54 13.48
N PHE A 497 46.03 -11.47 13.52
CA PHE A 497 46.41 -10.72 12.33
C PHE A 497 47.02 -11.60 11.20
N SER A 498 47.87 -12.56 11.54
CA SER A 498 48.48 -13.46 10.54
C SER A 498 47.43 -14.30 9.80
N ALA A 499 46.40 -14.76 10.52
CA ALA A 499 45.29 -15.49 9.91
C ALA A 499 44.45 -14.59 9.03
N ALA A 500 44.12 -13.35 9.47
CA ALA A 500 43.44 -12.35 8.64
C ALA A 500 44.21 -12.06 7.36
N LYS A 501 45.54 -11.85 7.46
CA LYS A 501 46.41 -11.62 6.30
C LYS A 501 46.42 -12.83 5.37
N GLY A 502 46.44 -14.07 5.94
CA GLY A 502 46.40 -15.31 5.16
C GLY A 502 45.16 -15.44 4.32
N ILE A 503 43.96 -15.17 4.90
CA ILE A 503 42.68 -15.20 4.20
C ILE A 503 42.66 -14.15 3.07
N ALA A 504 43.03 -12.89 3.37
CA ALA A 504 43.09 -11.83 2.38
C ALA A 504 44.06 -12.11 1.24
N SER A 505 45.27 -12.62 1.57
CA SER A 505 46.26 -13.00 0.55
C SER A 505 45.80 -14.13 -0.34
N ALA A 506 45.09 -15.13 0.24
CA ALA A 506 44.52 -16.23 -0.52
C ALA A 506 43.43 -15.73 -1.48
N LEU A 507 42.50 -14.90 -1.00
CA LEU A 507 41.47 -14.27 -1.86
C LEU A 507 42.11 -13.52 -3.04
N LEU A 508 43.03 -12.59 -2.73
CA LEU A 508 43.66 -11.76 -3.77
C LEU A 508 44.43 -12.60 -4.80
N ARG A 509 45.16 -13.64 -4.36
CA ARG A 509 45.82 -14.59 -5.25
C ARG A 509 44.83 -15.34 -6.13
N ASP A 510 43.74 -15.85 -5.55
CA ASP A 510 42.71 -16.59 -6.27
C ASP A 510 41.95 -15.73 -7.29
N LEU A 511 41.88 -14.40 -7.04
CA LEU A 511 41.36 -13.46 -7.99
C LEU A 511 42.36 -13.10 -9.11
N GLY A 512 43.65 -13.42 -8.93
CA GLY A 512 44.71 -13.16 -9.92
C GLY A 512 45.49 -11.88 -9.66
N ALA A 513 45.42 -11.30 -8.46
CA ALA A 513 46.22 -10.14 -8.13
C ALA A 513 47.73 -10.45 -8.12
N ASN A 514 48.57 -9.58 -8.69
CA ASN A 514 50.01 -9.71 -8.63
C ASN A 514 50.50 -9.37 -7.21
N SER A 515 51.15 -10.34 -6.57
CA SER A 515 51.64 -10.19 -5.19
C SER A 515 52.67 -9.06 -5.01
N GLU A 516 53.40 -8.67 -6.09
CA GLU A 516 54.37 -7.59 -6.07
C GLU A 516 53.73 -6.19 -6.09
N GLU A 517 52.47 -6.12 -6.49
CA GLU A 517 51.68 -4.88 -6.53
C GLU A 517 50.81 -4.67 -5.27
N ILE A 518 50.84 -5.59 -4.33
CA ILE A 518 50.05 -5.52 -3.10
C ILE A 518 50.89 -4.92 -1.98
N GLU A 519 50.53 -3.74 -1.59
CA GLU A 519 51.13 -3.04 -0.45
C GLU A 519 50.26 -3.20 0.80
N TRP A 520 50.91 -3.37 1.97
CA TRP A 520 50.28 -3.54 3.26
C TRP A 520 50.68 -2.37 4.15
N GLU A 521 49.81 -1.39 4.29
CA GLU A 521 50.04 -0.24 5.15
C GLU A 521 49.42 -0.48 6.54
N LYS A 522 50.09 0.01 7.58
CA LYS A 522 49.60 -0.07 8.94
C LYS A 522 48.41 0.86 9.12
N VAL A 523 47.32 0.35 9.70
CA VAL A 523 46.18 1.20 10.15
C VAL A 523 46.62 1.99 11.38
N GLU A 524 46.35 3.32 11.37
CA GLU A 524 46.61 4.17 12.51
C GLU A 524 45.72 3.82 13.71
N PRO A 525 46.18 4.06 14.95
CA PRO A 525 45.36 3.83 16.13
C PRO A 525 44.05 4.62 16.05
N ASN A 526 42.93 3.95 16.30
CA ASN A 526 41.56 4.47 16.21
C ASN A 526 40.98 4.71 14.81
N GLU A 527 41.65 4.29 13.74
CA GLU A 527 41.09 4.25 12.39
C GLU A 527 40.40 2.91 12.08
N GLY A 528 39.58 2.41 12.96
CA GLY A 528 38.83 1.18 12.73
C GLY A 528 38.80 0.22 13.94
N PRO A 529 38.25 -0.98 13.75
CA PRO A 529 37.98 -1.91 14.83
C PRO A 529 39.21 -2.72 15.29
N TRP A 530 40.40 -2.39 14.85
CA TRP A 530 41.59 -3.23 14.95
C TRP A 530 42.40 -3.00 16.23
N ILE A 531 43.03 -4.06 16.76
CA ILE A 531 44.06 -3.93 17.81
C ILE A 531 45.21 -3.10 17.25
N LYS A 532 45.75 -2.18 18.03
CA LYS A 532 46.92 -1.36 17.67
C LYS A 532 48.08 -2.22 17.18
N GLY A 533 48.51 -2.00 15.94
CA GLY A 533 49.59 -2.75 15.30
C GLY A 533 49.18 -4.12 14.75
N ARG A 534 47.90 -4.49 14.78
CA ARG A 534 47.35 -5.70 14.21
C ARG A 534 46.23 -5.44 13.19
N GLY A 535 46.27 -4.29 12.52
CA GLY A 535 45.41 -3.90 11.42
C GLY A 535 46.24 -3.44 10.25
N ALA A 536 45.81 -3.73 9.01
CA ALA A 536 46.44 -3.27 7.77
C ALA A 536 45.42 -2.82 6.75
N LYS A 537 45.74 -1.71 6.06
CA LYS A 537 45.14 -1.30 4.78
C LYS A 537 45.79 -2.10 3.67
N ILE A 538 45.01 -2.47 2.69
CA ILE A 538 45.48 -3.19 1.50
C ILE A 538 45.39 -2.22 0.34
N ILE A 539 46.52 -1.97 -0.30
CA ILE A 539 46.64 -1.04 -1.40
C ILE A 539 47.13 -1.82 -2.63
N ILE A 540 46.47 -1.60 -3.75
CA ILE A 540 46.81 -2.17 -5.05
C ILE A 540 46.92 -1.00 -6.02
N GLN A 541 48.08 -0.83 -6.67
CA GLN A 541 48.35 0.26 -7.63
C GLN A 541 47.99 1.65 -7.05
N GLY A 542 48.29 1.87 -5.75
CA GLY A 542 48.04 3.12 -5.06
C GLY A 542 46.59 3.37 -4.62
N VAL A 543 45.69 2.41 -4.78
CA VAL A 543 44.28 2.48 -4.37
C VAL A 543 44.03 1.58 -3.16
N GLU A 544 43.44 2.11 -2.06
CA GLU A 544 43.00 1.32 -0.93
C GLU A 544 41.80 0.47 -1.35
N VAL A 545 41.96 -0.85 -1.36
CA VAL A 545 40.91 -1.81 -1.73
C VAL A 545 40.22 -2.44 -0.53
N GLY A 546 40.76 -2.28 0.68
CA GLY A 546 40.16 -2.83 1.87
C GLY A 546 41.04 -2.76 3.11
N GLN A 547 40.49 -3.25 4.22
CA GLN A 547 41.18 -3.34 5.50
C GLN A 547 41.00 -4.71 6.11
N ILE A 548 42.00 -5.16 6.86
CA ILE A 548 41.97 -6.44 7.59
C ILE A 548 42.60 -6.27 8.97
N GLY A 549 42.29 -7.17 9.88
CA GLY A 549 42.98 -7.18 11.16
C GLY A 549 42.40 -8.17 12.17
N GLU A 550 42.96 -8.11 13.36
CA GLU A 550 42.42 -8.72 14.56
C GLU A 550 41.58 -7.65 15.30
N LEU A 551 40.31 -7.96 15.60
CA LEU A 551 39.42 -7.03 16.28
C LEU A 551 39.92 -6.71 17.70
N ASP A 552 39.83 -5.44 18.07
CA ASP A 552 40.06 -4.98 19.43
C ASP A 552 39.03 -5.65 20.38
N PRO A 553 39.47 -6.22 21.53
CA PRO A 553 38.55 -6.85 22.47
C PRO A 553 37.42 -5.93 22.96
N ASN A 554 37.64 -4.61 23.04
CA ASN A 554 36.58 -3.67 23.40
C ASN A 554 35.51 -3.57 22.28
N VAL A 555 35.92 -3.62 21.00
CA VAL A 555 34.99 -3.66 19.88
C VAL A 555 34.19 -4.96 19.91
N SER A 556 34.87 -6.11 20.08
CA SER A 556 34.19 -7.42 20.20
C SER A 556 33.19 -7.42 21.36
N PHE A 557 33.55 -6.83 22.50
CA PHE A 557 32.71 -6.73 23.68
C PHE A 557 31.44 -5.88 23.44
N GLU A 558 31.52 -4.78 22.70
CA GLU A 558 30.35 -3.96 22.29
C GLU A 558 29.33 -4.76 21.45
N PHE A 559 29.77 -5.78 20.73
CA PHE A 559 28.90 -6.73 20.03
C PHE A 559 28.53 -7.97 20.87
N GLY A 560 28.94 -8.02 22.16
CA GLY A 560 28.67 -9.16 23.04
C GLY A 560 29.52 -10.41 22.74
N LEU A 561 30.62 -10.27 22.00
CA LEU A 561 31.53 -11.34 21.61
C LEU A 561 32.72 -11.39 22.59
N ARG A 562 33.14 -12.61 22.98
CA ARG A 562 34.18 -12.84 24.00
C ARG A 562 35.34 -13.70 23.50
N VAL A 563 35.43 -13.91 22.21
CA VAL A 563 36.49 -14.71 21.58
C VAL A 563 37.32 -13.86 20.63
N PRO A 564 38.60 -14.19 20.35
CA PRO A 564 39.34 -13.47 19.34
C PRO A 564 38.66 -13.56 17.98
N ILE A 565 38.62 -12.44 17.26
CA ILE A 565 38.02 -12.35 15.93
C ILE A 565 39.04 -11.74 14.98
N GLN A 566 39.34 -12.42 13.89
CA GLN A 566 40.00 -11.84 12.74
C GLN A 566 38.99 -11.58 11.64
N ALA A 567 39.14 -10.44 10.97
CA ALA A 567 38.15 -9.99 10.00
C ALA A 567 38.79 -9.12 8.89
N GLY A 568 37.99 -8.84 7.90
CA GLY A 568 38.33 -7.87 6.85
C GLY A 568 37.14 -7.49 6.02
N GLU A 569 37.32 -6.39 5.29
CA GLU A 569 36.32 -5.90 4.34
C GLU A 569 36.99 -5.27 3.14
N PHE A 570 36.53 -5.64 1.91
CA PHE A 570 37.03 -5.13 0.65
C PHE A 570 35.97 -4.39 -0.14
N ASP A 571 36.41 -3.43 -0.94
CA ASP A 571 35.64 -2.80 -1.99
C ASP A 571 35.71 -3.67 -3.26
N VAL A 572 34.58 -4.30 -3.59
CA VAL A 572 34.48 -5.22 -4.73
C VAL A 572 34.59 -4.48 -6.07
N ASN A 573 34.10 -3.21 -6.12
CA ASN A 573 34.19 -2.44 -7.33
C ASN A 573 35.65 -2.03 -7.63
N ALA A 574 36.41 -1.65 -6.59
CA ALA A 574 37.83 -1.36 -6.73
C ALA A 574 38.62 -2.62 -7.13
N LEU A 575 38.35 -3.76 -6.52
CA LEU A 575 38.97 -5.04 -6.91
C LEU A 575 38.71 -5.36 -8.39
N GLY A 576 37.46 -5.21 -8.86
CA GLY A 576 37.09 -5.48 -10.26
C GLY A 576 37.72 -4.55 -11.29
N GLN A 577 38.12 -3.34 -10.86
CA GLN A 577 38.84 -2.39 -11.73
C GLN A 577 40.36 -2.63 -11.82
N LEU A 578 40.94 -3.10 -10.73
CA LEU A 578 42.39 -3.25 -10.57
C LEU A 578 42.90 -4.67 -10.85
N ILE A 579 42.08 -5.68 -10.69
CA ILE A 579 42.44 -7.07 -10.95
C ILE A 579 41.78 -7.48 -12.27
N PRO A 580 42.58 -7.81 -13.30
CA PRO A 580 42.05 -8.19 -14.60
C PRO A 580 41.25 -9.52 -14.51
N ASP A 581 40.26 -9.63 -15.38
CA ASP A 581 39.57 -10.92 -15.53
C ASP A 581 40.55 -11.96 -16.04
N PRO A 582 40.45 -13.22 -15.51
CA PRO A 582 41.30 -14.29 -15.98
C PRO A 582 41.07 -14.52 -17.48
N VAL A 583 42.16 -14.64 -18.21
CA VAL A 583 42.10 -15.08 -19.60
C VAL A 583 41.65 -16.54 -19.57
N LEU A 584 40.45 -16.83 -20.09
CA LEU A 584 39.94 -18.20 -20.25
C LEU A 584 40.49 -18.84 -21.50
#